data_0f0ace13e09aba1ec64e8e045d97f4fb
#
_entry.id   0f0ace13e09aba1ec64e8e045d97f4fb
#
_cell.length_a   1.000
_cell.length_b   1.000
_cell.length_c   1.000
_cell.angle_alpha   90.00
_cell.angle_beta   90.00
_cell.angle_gamma   90.00
#
_symmetry.space_group_name_H-M   'P 1'
#
loop_
_entity.id
_entity.type
_entity.pdbx_description
1 polymer ?
#
loop_
_entity_poly.entity_id
_entity_poly.type
_entity_poly.pdbx_seq_one_letter_code
_entity_poly.pdbx_strand_id
1 'polypeptide(L)'
;MSGHSKWASIKHKKAATDAKRGKLFTKLARAITVAAREGGGDPEANATLATAVQKARDQSMPKDNIQRAIDRGTGEGSDGVAIERILYEGYGPGAVAILVEALSDNRNRTGAEIRHAFDRHGGGLGEPNSVAWNFEKRGVILVDGGRYDEDDLIVAIDAGAEDVVDDDGTFRILTAPGELAAVRAALDEAGVEIVSSDIAMDPKNTVAVEEGQAKTLLNLIEALEEHDDVDAVHANFDISEEVMERALA
;
A
#
# COMPACT_ATOMS: atom_id res chain seq x y z
N MET A 1 4.24 -17.14 1.15
CA MET A 1 3.33 -16.33 2.00
C MET A 1 3.87 -14.92 2.06
N SER A 2 3.04 -13.89 1.96
CA SER A 2 3.53 -12.49 1.93
C SER A 2 3.42 -11.86 3.32
N GLY A 3 4.53 -11.70 4.02
CA GLY A 3 4.58 -11.05 5.33
C GLY A 3 4.09 -9.59 5.33
N HIS A 4 4.03 -8.98 4.14
CA HIS A 4 3.52 -7.61 3.97
C HIS A 4 2.02 -7.50 4.26
N SER A 5 1.20 -8.50 3.91
CA SER A 5 -0.24 -8.53 4.20
C SER A 5 -0.49 -8.61 5.71
N LYS A 6 0.27 -9.46 6.42
CA LYS A 6 0.22 -9.57 7.89
C LYS A 6 0.63 -8.25 8.56
N TRP A 7 1.69 -7.61 8.08
CA TRP A 7 2.11 -6.29 8.55
C TRP A 7 1.00 -5.25 8.39
N ALA A 8 0.35 -5.19 7.22
CA ALA A 8 -0.77 -4.29 6.96
C ALA A 8 -1.93 -4.53 7.95
N SER A 9 -2.31 -5.80 8.19
CA SER A 9 -3.39 -6.17 9.12
C SER A 9 -3.08 -5.77 10.57
N ILE A 10 -1.84 -5.99 11.04
CA ILE A 10 -1.40 -5.61 12.39
C ILE A 10 -1.40 -4.09 12.54
N LYS A 11 -0.95 -3.37 11.52
CA LYS A 11 -0.90 -1.91 11.52
C LYS A 11 -2.29 -1.29 11.57
N HIS A 12 -3.27 -1.84 10.84
CA HIS A 12 -4.67 -1.41 10.91
C HIS A 12 -5.23 -1.52 12.33
N LYS A 13 -4.88 -2.54 13.08
CA LYS A 13 -5.29 -2.72 14.49
C LYS A 13 -4.64 -1.70 15.45
N LYS A 14 -3.46 -1.13 15.12
CA LYS A 14 -2.71 -0.18 15.96
C LYS A 14 -2.96 1.31 15.64
N ALA A 15 -3.62 1.66 14.54
CA ALA A 15 -3.73 3.04 14.07
C ALA A 15 -4.91 3.78 14.73
N ALA A 16 -4.66 4.51 15.83
CA ALA A 16 -5.60 5.54 16.31
C ALA A 16 -4.91 6.62 17.14
N THR A 17 -4.44 7.69 16.51
CA THR A 17 -4.18 8.98 17.17
C THR A 17 -4.43 10.13 16.19
N ASP A 18 -5.03 11.24 16.67
CA ASP A 18 -5.43 12.39 15.82
C ASP A 18 -4.28 13.04 15.04
N ALA A 19 -3.06 13.02 15.56
CA ALA A 19 -1.88 13.53 14.87
C ALA A 19 -1.51 12.68 13.63
N LYS A 20 -1.65 11.35 13.72
CA LYS A 20 -1.45 10.43 12.60
C LYS A 20 -2.52 10.61 11.51
N ARG A 21 -3.75 11.02 11.89
CA ARG A 21 -4.86 11.25 10.97
C ARG A 21 -4.63 12.45 10.05
N GLY A 22 -4.10 13.56 10.56
CA GLY A 22 -3.77 14.74 9.74
C GLY A 22 -2.71 14.43 8.69
N LYS A 23 -1.65 13.71 9.06
CA LYS A 23 -0.59 13.25 8.16
C LYS A 23 -1.13 12.30 7.09
N LEU A 24 -1.97 11.35 7.49
CA LEU A 24 -2.63 10.42 6.57
C LEU A 24 -3.48 11.16 5.53
N PHE A 25 -4.29 12.15 5.95
CA PHE A 25 -5.11 12.93 5.02
C PHE A 25 -4.27 13.73 4.01
N THR A 26 -3.09 14.22 4.42
CA THR A 26 -2.16 14.91 3.53
C THR A 26 -1.63 13.95 2.45
N LYS A 27 -1.23 12.73 2.83
CA LYS A 27 -0.79 11.69 1.90
C LYS A 27 -1.89 11.29 0.92
N LEU A 28 -3.10 11.03 1.43
CA LEU A 28 -4.25 10.66 0.60
C LEU A 28 -4.63 11.77 -0.38
N ALA A 29 -4.63 13.05 0.05
CA ALA A 29 -4.88 14.17 -0.84
C ALA A 29 -3.82 14.28 -1.94
N ARG A 30 -2.55 14.01 -1.61
CA ARG A 30 -1.45 14.00 -2.58
C ARG A 30 -1.61 12.88 -3.61
N ALA A 31 -1.96 11.65 -3.17
CA ALA A 31 -2.23 10.53 -4.05
C ALA A 31 -3.39 10.82 -5.02
N ILE A 32 -4.51 11.36 -4.52
CA ILE A 32 -5.64 11.79 -5.36
C ILE A 32 -5.20 12.84 -6.38
N THR A 33 -4.45 13.86 -5.97
CA THR A 33 -3.98 14.93 -6.84
C THR A 33 -3.12 14.39 -7.98
N VAL A 34 -2.18 13.47 -7.68
CA VAL A 34 -1.32 12.87 -8.70
C VAL A 34 -2.12 11.97 -9.63
N ALA A 35 -3.00 11.12 -9.10
CA ALA A 35 -3.85 10.24 -9.90
C ALA A 35 -4.76 11.02 -10.85
N ALA A 36 -5.37 12.14 -10.39
CA ALA A 36 -6.19 13.02 -11.22
C ALA A 36 -5.38 13.71 -12.32
N ARG A 37 -4.13 14.07 -12.04
CA ARG A 37 -3.22 14.68 -13.03
C ARG A 37 -2.81 13.68 -14.12
N GLU A 38 -2.51 12.43 -13.73
CA GLU A 38 -2.01 11.39 -14.64
C GLU A 38 -3.11 10.82 -15.54
N GLY A 39 -4.32 10.64 -15.02
CA GLY A 39 -5.40 9.93 -15.71
C GLY A 39 -6.71 10.71 -15.87
N GLY A 40 -6.75 11.99 -15.48
CA GLY A 40 -7.97 12.80 -15.50
C GLY A 40 -8.78 12.73 -14.20
N GLY A 41 -9.68 13.71 -14.00
CA GLY A 41 -10.45 13.91 -12.76
C GLY A 41 -11.71 13.07 -12.62
N ASP A 42 -12.01 12.19 -13.57
CA ASP A 42 -13.20 11.32 -13.53
C ASP A 42 -12.84 9.93 -12.97
N PRO A 43 -13.30 9.57 -11.76
CA PRO A 43 -13.02 8.25 -11.20
C PRO A 43 -13.60 7.07 -12.00
N GLU A 44 -14.65 7.28 -12.80
CA GLU A 44 -15.23 6.21 -13.64
C GLU A 44 -14.31 5.87 -14.83
N ALA A 45 -13.54 6.85 -15.32
CA ALA A 45 -12.59 6.68 -16.41
C ALA A 45 -11.13 6.45 -15.93
N ASN A 46 -10.85 6.64 -14.64
CA ASN A 46 -9.50 6.59 -14.05
C ASN A 46 -9.47 5.65 -12.84
N ALA A 47 -9.13 4.38 -13.06
CA ALA A 47 -9.11 3.35 -12.02
C ALA A 47 -8.14 3.69 -10.86
N THR A 48 -6.99 4.33 -11.13
CA THR A 48 -6.06 4.77 -10.10
C THR A 48 -6.68 5.85 -9.22
N LEU A 49 -7.40 6.80 -9.81
CA LEU A 49 -8.13 7.82 -9.06
C LEU A 49 -9.28 7.21 -8.27
N ALA A 50 -10.05 6.28 -8.87
CA ALA A 50 -11.13 5.58 -8.18
C ALA A 50 -10.62 4.90 -6.90
N THR A 51 -9.50 4.16 -6.99
CA THR A 51 -8.86 3.49 -5.84
C THR A 51 -8.40 4.50 -4.79
N ALA A 52 -7.73 5.59 -5.19
CA ALA A 52 -7.26 6.62 -4.27
C ALA A 52 -8.43 7.32 -3.53
N VAL A 53 -9.51 7.62 -4.25
CA VAL A 53 -10.75 8.20 -3.69
C VAL A 53 -11.42 7.21 -2.72
N GLN A 54 -11.49 5.93 -3.08
CA GLN A 54 -12.09 4.91 -2.21
C GLN A 54 -11.28 4.76 -0.92
N LYS A 55 -9.96 4.68 -1.00
CA LYS A 55 -9.05 4.63 0.16
C LYS A 55 -9.23 5.85 1.08
N ALA A 56 -9.43 7.04 0.51
CA ALA A 56 -9.72 8.25 1.27
C ALA A 56 -11.09 8.20 1.97
N ARG A 57 -12.11 7.62 1.32
CA ARG A 57 -13.45 7.41 1.92
C ARG A 57 -13.38 6.41 3.08
N ASP A 58 -12.66 5.30 2.92
CA ASP A 58 -12.46 4.27 3.94
C ASP A 58 -11.80 4.86 5.21
N GLN A 59 -10.91 5.85 5.00
CA GLN A 59 -10.29 6.62 6.10
C GLN A 59 -11.15 7.81 6.59
N SER A 60 -12.42 7.89 6.16
CA SER A 60 -13.37 8.95 6.54
C SER A 60 -12.90 10.36 6.18
N MET A 61 -12.19 10.53 5.05
CA MET A 61 -11.82 11.85 4.55
C MET A 61 -13.07 12.61 4.07
N PRO A 62 -13.26 13.88 4.46
CA PRO A 62 -14.40 14.67 4.00
C PRO A 62 -14.44 14.81 2.46
N LYS A 63 -15.66 14.74 1.88
CA LYS A 63 -15.87 14.87 0.42
C LYS A 63 -15.24 16.12 -0.17
N ASP A 64 -15.34 17.25 0.53
CA ASP A 64 -14.75 18.53 0.07
C ASP A 64 -13.21 18.48 -0.01
N ASN A 65 -12.54 17.68 0.83
CA ASN A 65 -11.11 17.49 0.76
C ASN A 65 -10.73 16.62 -0.44
N ILE A 66 -11.50 15.58 -0.72
CA ILE A 66 -11.34 14.71 -1.89
C ILE A 66 -11.53 15.55 -3.16
N GLN A 67 -12.62 16.31 -3.27
CA GLN A 67 -12.91 17.13 -4.44
C GLN A 67 -11.81 18.16 -4.67
N ARG A 68 -11.37 18.89 -3.65
CA ARG A 68 -10.26 19.85 -3.76
C ARG A 68 -8.94 19.20 -4.20
N ALA A 69 -8.70 17.95 -3.86
CA ALA A 69 -7.52 17.23 -4.31
C ALA A 69 -7.62 16.86 -5.80
N ILE A 70 -8.81 16.46 -6.27
CA ILE A 70 -9.10 16.21 -7.68
C ILE A 70 -8.94 17.51 -8.51
N ASP A 71 -9.58 18.61 -8.10
CA ASP A 71 -9.54 19.90 -8.79
C ASP A 71 -8.09 20.42 -8.91
N ARG A 72 -7.27 20.21 -7.87
CA ARG A 72 -5.84 20.54 -7.91
C ARG A 72 -5.08 19.68 -8.92
N GLY A 73 -5.43 18.41 -9.06
CA GLY A 73 -4.81 17.50 -10.03
C GLY A 73 -5.14 17.87 -11.48
N THR A 74 -6.41 18.26 -11.74
CA THR A 74 -6.88 18.64 -13.08
C THR A 74 -6.50 20.05 -13.50
N GLY A 75 -5.85 20.84 -12.62
CA GLY A 75 -5.42 22.19 -12.91
C GLY A 75 -6.47 23.28 -12.67
N GLU A 76 -7.64 22.93 -12.09
CA GLU A 76 -8.67 23.89 -11.71
C GLU A 76 -8.34 24.66 -10.42
N GLY A 77 -7.31 24.19 -9.68
CA GLY A 77 -6.77 24.85 -8.49
C GLY A 77 -5.49 25.61 -8.82
N SER A 78 -5.37 26.86 -8.37
CA SER A 78 -4.20 27.72 -8.60
C SER A 78 -2.91 27.11 -8.03
N ASP A 79 -1.81 27.22 -8.80
CA ASP A 79 -0.41 27.16 -8.42
C ASP A 79 0.05 26.07 -7.45
N GLY A 80 -0.14 24.79 -7.83
CA GLY A 80 0.47 23.68 -7.11
C GLY A 80 1.88 23.36 -7.62
N VAL A 81 2.86 23.26 -6.73
CA VAL A 81 4.16 22.65 -7.04
C VAL A 81 3.93 21.29 -7.70
N ALA A 82 4.63 21.01 -8.79
CA ALA A 82 4.49 19.76 -9.51
C ALA A 82 4.97 18.59 -8.63
N ILE A 83 4.03 17.79 -8.12
CA ILE A 83 4.34 16.56 -7.38
C ILE A 83 4.59 15.46 -8.41
N GLU A 84 5.74 14.79 -8.33
CA GLU A 84 6.11 13.69 -9.21
C GLU A 84 6.01 12.36 -8.46
N ARG A 85 5.58 11.31 -9.17
CA ARG A 85 5.69 9.93 -8.69
C ARG A 85 7.12 9.46 -8.93
N ILE A 86 7.77 8.96 -7.88
CA ILE A 86 9.14 8.50 -7.90
C ILE A 86 9.17 7.09 -7.31
N LEU A 87 9.87 6.19 -7.99
CA LEU A 87 10.08 4.83 -7.51
C LEU A 87 11.51 4.70 -7.01
N TYR A 88 11.67 4.26 -5.75
CA TYR A 88 12.95 3.91 -5.17
C TYR A 88 13.02 2.42 -4.92
N GLU A 89 14.17 1.84 -5.16
CA GLU A 89 14.42 0.42 -5.06
C GLU A 89 15.57 0.16 -4.10
N GLY A 90 15.47 -0.88 -3.30
CA GLY A 90 16.54 -1.21 -2.35
C GLY A 90 16.39 -2.58 -1.73
N TYR A 91 17.36 -2.90 -0.90
CA TYR A 91 17.38 -4.14 -0.13
C TYR A 91 17.43 -3.81 1.36
N GLY A 92 16.54 -4.44 2.12
CA GLY A 92 16.54 -4.41 3.58
C GLY A 92 17.32 -5.57 4.19
N PRO A 93 17.36 -5.65 5.53
CA PRO A 93 17.90 -6.80 6.25
C PRO A 93 17.33 -8.12 5.73
N GLY A 94 18.17 -9.17 5.65
CA GLY A 94 17.77 -10.46 5.11
C GLY A 94 17.68 -10.52 3.58
N ALA A 95 18.29 -9.56 2.87
CA ALA A 95 18.20 -9.42 1.41
C ALA A 95 16.75 -9.25 0.90
N VAL A 96 15.87 -8.72 1.73
CA VAL A 96 14.50 -8.41 1.37
C VAL A 96 14.47 -7.29 0.33
N ALA A 97 13.85 -7.55 -0.82
CA ALA A 97 13.61 -6.55 -1.84
C ALA A 97 12.53 -5.57 -1.37
N ILE A 98 12.80 -4.28 -1.46
CA ILE A 98 11.89 -3.21 -1.03
C ILE A 98 11.73 -2.23 -2.19
N LEU A 99 10.46 -1.97 -2.53
CA LEU A 99 10.04 -1.01 -3.52
C LEU A 99 9.28 0.10 -2.81
N VAL A 100 9.71 1.37 -2.98
CA VAL A 100 9.12 2.53 -2.30
C VAL A 100 8.55 3.46 -3.35
N GLU A 101 7.23 3.65 -3.33
CA GLU A 101 6.55 4.66 -4.13
C GLU A 101 6.49 5.96 -3.33
N ALA A 102 7.03 7.04 -3.89
CA ALA A 102 7.00 8.36 -3.30
C ALA A 102 6.31 9.38 -4.22
N LEU A 103 5.60 10.32 -3.61
CA LEU A 103 4.97 11.46 -4.26
C LEU A 103 5.63 12.72 -3.72
N SER A 104 6.56 13.30 -4.47
CA SER A 104 7.40 14.40 -4.00
C SER A 104 7.47 15.56 -4.99
N ASP A 105 7.63 16.72 -4.42
CA ASP A 105 7.96 17.97 -5.12
C ASP A 105 9.48 18.22 -5.23
N ASN A 106 10.28 17.38 -4.53
CA ASN A 106 11.73 17.51 -4.51
C ASN A 106 12.44 16.15 -4.44
N ARG A 107 12.72 15.59 -5.63
CA ARG A 107 13.36 14.28 -5.80
C ARG A 107 14.68 14.12 -5.04
N ASN A 108 15.48 15.18 -4.96
CA ASN A 108 16.80 15.10 -4.32
C ASN A 108 16.68 15.02 -2.79
N ARG A 109 15.79 15.82 -2.19
CA ARG A 109 15.49 15.75 -0.76
C ARG A 109 14.97 14.37 -0.40
N THR A 110 13.88 13.93 -1.05
CA THR A 110 13.24 12.65 -0.77
C THR A 110 14.22 11.48 -0.97
N GLY A 111 15.01 11.49 -2.04
CA GLY A 111 16.02 10.45 -2.28
C GLY A 111 17.09 10.38 -1.20
N ALA A 112 17.55 11.54 -0.67
CA ALA A 112 18.51 11.58 0.42
C ALA A 112 17.91 11.06 1.74
N GLU A 113 16.66 11.40 2.05
CA GLU A 113 15.96 10.98 3.26
C GLU A 113 15.62 9.47 3.22
N ILE A 114 15.18 8.95 2.08
CA ILE A 114 14.94 7.51 1.88
C ILE A 114 16.25 6.73 2.00
N ARG A 115 17.34 7.19 1.35
CA ARG A 115 18.67 6.56 1.49
C ARG A 115 19.09 6.50 2.96
N HIS A 116 18.93 7.60 3.69
CA HIS A 116 19.26 7.65 5.12
C HIS A 116 18.42 6.64 5.93
N ALA A 117 17.14 6.46 5.60
CA ALA A 117 16.29 5.46 6.26
C ALA A 117 16.82 4.04 6.02
N PHE A 118 17.18 3.68 4.78
CA PHE A 118 17.78 2.39 4.46
C PHE A 118 19.09 2.18 5.23
N ASP A 119 20.04 3.13 5.14
CA ASP A 119 21.36 3.02 5.75
C ASP A 119 21.27 2.87 7.27
N ARG A 120 20.37 3.62 7.92
CA ARG A 120 20.17 3.58 9.37
C ARG A 120 19.66 2.23 9.87
N HIS A 121 18.91 1.50 9.05
CA HIS A 121 18.28 0.24 9.42
C HIS A 121 18.94 -0.99 8.73
N GLY A 122 20.21 -0.86 8.34
CA GLY A 122 21.02 -1.98 7.84
C GLY A 122 20.60 -2.48 6.44
N GLY A 123 19.92 -1.63 5.68
CA GLY A 123 19.59 -1.83 4.27
C GLY A 123 20.48 -0.98 3.35
N GLY A 124 20.12 -0.92 2.09
CA GLY A 124 20.79 -0.08 1.10
C GLY A 124 19.89 0.24 -0.09
N LEU A 125 19.93 1.49 -0.55
CA LEU A 125 19.25 1.91 -1.76
C LEU A 125 19.99 1.33 -2.98
N GLY A 126 19.25 0.67 -3.86
CA GLY A 126 19.74 0.07 -5.10
C GLY A 126 19.64 1.01 -6.30
N GLU A 127 20.11 0.51 -7.44
CA GLU A 127 19.93 1.17 -8.72
C GLU A 127 18.52 0.89 -9.27
N PRO A 128 18.00 1.71 -10.19
CA PRO A 128 16.75 1.44 -10.87
C PRO A 128 16.72 0.04 -11.53
N ASN A 129 15.60 -0.66 -11.38
CA ASN A 129 15.35 -2.04 -11.82
C ASN A 129 16.15 -3.12 -11.05
N SER A 130 16.71 -2.80 -9.88
CA SER A 130 17.39 -3.79 -9.03
C SER A 130 16.42 -4.77 -8.38
N VAL A 131 15.19 -4.34 -8.06
CA VAL A 131 14.17 -5.18 -7.40
C VAL A 131 12.81 -5.14 -8.10
N ALA A 132 12.50 -4.14 -8.92
CA ALA A 132 11.16 -3.94 -9.53
C ALA A 132 10.71 -5.16 -10.36
N TRP A 133 11.62 -5.92 -10.95
CA TRP A 133 11.35 -7.16 -11.71
C TRP A 133 10.66 -8.25 -10.87
N ASN A 134 10.83 -8.22 -9.54
CA ASN A 134 10.24 -9.19 -8.61
C ASN A 134 8.80 -8.82 -8.21
N PHE A 135 8.30 -7.67 -8.64
CA PHE A 135 6.97 -7.21 -8.28
C PHE A 135 6.06 -7.13 -9.49
N GLU A 136 4.77 -7.33 -9.26
CA GLU A 136 3.72 -7.21 -10.26
C GLU A 136 2.58 -6.36 -9.71
N LYS A 137 2.06 -5.45 -10.55
CA LYS A 137 0.96 -4.59 -10.14
C LYS A 137 -0.36 -5.38 -10.13
N ARG A 138 -0.98 -5.50 -8.96
CA ARG A 138 -2.24 -6.23 -8.74
C ARG A 138 -3.21 -5.44 -7.87
N GLY A 139 -4.49 -5.73 -7.98
CA GLY A 139 -5.45 -5.41 -6.94
C GLY A 139 -5.31 -6.42 -5.81
N VAL A 140 -5.28 -5.93 -4.57
CA VAL A 140 -5.17 -6.76 -3.36
C VAL A 140 -6.26 -6.35 -2.39
N ILE A 141 -7.13 -7.29 -2.01
CA ILE A 141 -8.14 -7.11 -0.97
C ILE A 141 -7.78 -8.03 0.19
N LEU A 142 -7.79 -7.48 1.42
CA LEU A 142 -7.56 -8.24 2.64
C LEU A 142 -8.89 -8.44 3.38
N VAL A 143 -9.15 -9.68 3.80
CA VAL A 143 -10.33 -10.07 4.58
C VAL A 143 -9.88 -10.85 5.82
N ASP A 144 -10.54 -10.64 6.96
CA ASP A 144 -10.22 -11.31 8.21
C ASP A 144 -10.66 -12.79 8.17
N GLY A 145 -9.71 -13.72 8.10
CA GLY A 145 -9.94 -15.18 8.09
C GLY A 145 -10.47 -15.73 9.42
N GLY A 146 -10.43 -14.94 10.50
CA GLY A 146 -11.12 -15.31 11.76
C GLY A 146 -12.63 -15.12 11.72
N ARG A 147 -13.17 -14.47 10.67
CA ARG A 147 -14.60 -14.16 10.51
C ARG A 147 -15.24 -14.84 9.31
N TYR A 148 -14.47 -15.14 8.29
CA TYR A 148 -14.92 -15.69 7.02
C TYR A 148 -14.09 -16.91 6.66
N ASP A 149 -14.66 -17.81 5.86
CA ASP A 149 -13.98 -18.96 5.28
C ASP A 149 -13.89 -18.83 3.75
N GLU A 150 -13.25 -19.82 3.08
CA GLU A 150 -13.09 -19.80 1.62
C GLU A 150 -14.43 -19.83 0.89
N ASP A 151 -15.45 -20.51 1.43
CA ASP A 151 -16.78 -20.61 0.81
C ASP A 151 -17.48 -19.23 0.79
N ASP A 152 -17.29 -18.42 1.83
CA ASP A 152 -17.80 -17.06 1.89
C ASP A 152 -17.19 -16.14 0.80
N LEU A 153 -15.97 -16.48 0.34
CA LEU A 153 -15.19 -15.69 -0.60
C LEU A 153 -15.30 -16.16 -2.06
N ILE A 154 -16.07 -17.22 -2.36
CA ILE A 154 -16.31 -17.69 -3.74
C ILE A 154 -16.87 -16.56 -4.59
N VAL A 155 -17.68 -15.68 -4.03
CA VAL A 155 -18.24 -14.50 -4.71
C VAL A 155 -17.17 -13.60 -5.32
N ALA A 156 -15.98 -13.55 -4.74
CA ALA A 156 -14.84 -12.80 -5.29
C ALA A 156 -14.33 -13.41 -6.60
N ILE A 157 -14.23 -14.74 -6.66
CA ILE A 157 -13.82 -15.48 -7.87
C ILE A 157 -14.86 -15.26 -8.98
N ASP A 158 -16.15 -15.38 -8.65
CA ASP A 158 -17.24 -15.15 -9.61
C ASP A 158 -17.24 -13.72 -10.16
N ALA A 159 -16.77 -12.76 -9.35
CA ALA A 159 -16.66 -11.34 -9.73
C ALA A 159 -15.34 -10.99 -10.47
N GLY A 160 -14.44 -11.96 -10.70
CA GLY A 160 -13.21 -11.78 -11.47
C GLY A 160 -11.92 -11.69 -10.65
N ALA A 161 -11.92 -12.17 -9.40
CA ALA A 161 -10.67 -12.37 -8.68
C ALA A 161 -9.86 -13.49 -9.35
N GLU A 162 -8.54 -13.29 -9.41
CA GLU A 162 -7.60 -14.25 -9.99
C GLU A 162 -7.26 -15.37 -9.00
N ASP A 163 -7.22 -15.03 -7.69
CA ASP A 163 -6.85 -15.98 -6.63
C ASP A 163 -7.36 -15.51 -5.27
N VAL A 164 -7.58 -16.48 -4.38
CA VAL A 164 -7.88 -16.27 -2.96
C VAL A 164 -6.89 -17.09 -2.15
N VAL A 165 -5.99 -16.43 -1.45
CA VAL A 165 -4.90 -17.06 -0.70
C VAL A 165 -5.14 -16.90 0.79
N ASP A 166 -5.20 -18.02 1.53
CA ASP A 166 -5.12 -17.97 2.99
C ASP A 166 -3.67 -17.68 3.43
N ASP A 167 -3.48 -16.58 4.13
CA ASP A 167 -2.20 -16.11 4.62
C ASP A 167 -2.22 -16.06 6.15
N ASP A 168 -2.28 -17.26 6.79
CA ASP A 168 -2.30 -17.48 8.23
C ASP A 168 -3.35 -16.62 8.98
N GLY A 169 -4.62 -16.78 8.60
CA GLY A 169 -5.75 -16.10 9.24
C GLY A 169 -6.11 -14.74 8.63
N THR A 170 -5.52 -14.38 7.50
CA THR A 170 -5.96 -13.28 6.64
C THR A 170 -6.10 -13.78 5.22
N PHE A 171 -7.28 -13.70 4.64
CA PHE A 171 -7.44 -13.97 3.21
C PHE A 171 -6.95 -12.80 2.38
N ARG A 172 -6.14 -13.13 1.39
CA ARG A 172 -5.63 -12.19 0.39
C ARG A 172 -6.25 -12.52 -0.96
N ILE A 173 -7.12 -11.65 -1.43
CA ILE A 173 -7.82 -11.77 -2.70
C ILE A 173 -7.06 -10.96 -3.74
N LEU A 174 -6.61 -11.61 -4.80
CA LEU A 174 -5.81 -11.02 -5.88
C LEU A 174 -6.68 -10.79 -7.11
N THR A 175 -6.51 -9.63 -7.73
CA THR A 175 -7.24 -9.25 -8.95
C THR A 175 -6.31 -8.58 -9.95
N ALA A 176 -6.70 -8.56 -11.22
CA ALA A 176 -6.16 -7.55 -12.13
C ALA A 176 -6.52 -6.15 -11.61
N PRO A 177 -5.66 -5.13 -11.81
CA PRO A 177 -5.92 -3.78 -11.28
C PRO A 177 -7.25 -3.18 -11.72
N GLY A 178 -7.74 -3.52 -12.93
CA GLY A 178 -9.03 -3.05 -13.46
C GLY A 178 -10.24 -3.71 -12.83
N GLU A 179 -10.10 -4.92 -12.28
CA GLU A 179 -11.19 -5.70 -11.69
C GLU A 179 -11.37 -5.45 -10.18
N LEU A 180 -10.43 -4.75 -9.54
CA LEU A 180 -10.45 -4.50 -8.10
C LEU A 180 -11.78 -3.92 -7.62
N ALA A 181 -12.33 -2.94 -8.34
CA ALA A 181 -13.58 -2.27 -7.96
C ALA A 181 -14.78 -3.21 -8.05
N ALA A 182 -14.84 -4.06 -9.08
CA ALA A 182 -15.93 -5.03 -9.28
C ALA A 182 -15.91 -6.11 -8.19
N VAL A 183 -14.73 -6.68 -7.92
CA VAL A 183 -14.56 -7.70 -6.87
C VAL A 183 -14.90 -7.13 -5.49
N ARG A 184 -14.42 -5.90 -5.20
CA ARG A 184 -14.77 -5.21 -3.95
C ARG A 184 -16.28 -5.03 -3.80
N ALA A 185 -16.98 -4.55 -4.85
CA ALA A 185 -18.42 -4.35 -4.81
C ALA A 185 -19.17 -5.65 -4.54
N ALA A 186 -18.76 -6.76 -5.15
CA ALA A 186 -19.36 -8.07 -4.93
C ALA A 186 -19.18 -8.56 -3.48
N LEU A 187 -18.02 -8.35 -2.88
CA LEU A 187 -17.77 -8.67 -1.47
C LEU A 187 -18.62 -7.80 -0.53
N ASP A 188 -18.71 -6.49 -0.81
CA ASP A 188 -19.55 -5.56 -0.04
C ASP A 188 -21.04 -5.96 -0.12
N GLU A 189 -21.54 -6.36 -1.31
CA GLU A 189 -22.92 -6.86 -1.52
C GLU A 189 -23.17 -8.19 -0.78
N ALA A 190 -22.19 -9.06 -0.70
CA ALA A 190 -22.24 -10.30 0.07
C ALA A 190 -22.14 -10.09 1.59
N GLY A 191 -21.90 -8.85 2.05
CA GLY A 191 -21.76 -8.51 3.46
C GLY A 191 -20.39 -8.87 4.05
N VAL A 192 -19.39 -9.13 3.21
CA VAL A 192 -18.01 -9.40 3.66
C VAL A 192 -17.35 -8.09 4.05
N GLU A 193 -16.88 -8.01 5.29
CA GLU A 193 -16.16 -6.85 5.81
C GLU A 193 -14.71 -6.85 5.32
N ILE A 194 -14.38 -5.86 4.50
CA ILE A 194 -13.06 -5.70 3.90
C ILE A 194 -12.13 -4.94 4.88
N VAL A 195 -10.99 -5.53 5.21
CA VAL A 195 -9.95 -4.90 6.05
C VAL A 195 -9.22 -3.81 5.27
N SER A 196 -8.83 -4.10 4.03
CA SER A 196 -8.22 -3.13 3.12
C SER A 196 -8.41 -3.54 1.66
N SER A 197 -8.38 -2.56 0.75
CA SER A 197 -8.46 -2.78 -0.69
C SER A 197 -7.59 -1.74 -1.38
N ASP A 198 -6.56 -2.19 -2.14
CA ASP A 198 -5.61 -1.29 -2.79
C ASP A 198 -5.03 -1.91 -4.07
N ILE A 199 -4.48 -1.05 -4.93
CA ILE A 199 -3.61 -1.49 -6.01
C ILE A 199 -2.19 -1.50 -5.46
N ALA A 200 -1.57 -2.66 -5.38
CA ALA A 200 -0.25 -2.87 -4.80
C ALA A 200 0.72 -3.52 -5.77
N MET A 201 2.01 -3.39 -5.49
CA MET A 201 3.07 -4.15 -6.16
C MET A 201 3.28 -5.46 -5.41
N ASP A 202 2.63 -6.52 -5.88
CA ASP A 202 2.66 -7.85 -5.27
C ASP A 202 3.95 -8.60 -5.63
N PRO A 203 4.70 -9.17 -4.65
CA PRO A 203 5.94 -9.87 -4.94
C PRO A 203 5.71 -11.24 -5.57
N LYS A 204 6.43 -11.54 -6.65
CA LYS A 204 6.43 -12.86 -7.32
C LYS A 204 7.13 -13.93 -6.51
N ASN A 205 8.15 -13.55 -5.74
CA ASN A 205 8.91 -14.44 -4.87
C ASN A 205 9.15 -13.77 -3.53
N THR A 206 8.96 -14.52 -2.45
CA THR A 206 9.19 -14.07 -1.07
C THR A 206 10.52 -14.58 -0.52
N VAL A 207 11.03 -13.89 0.49
CA VAL A 207 12.25 -14.25 1.23
C VAL A 207 11.90 -14.44 2.69
N ALA A 208 12.17 -15.64 3.22
CA ALA A 208 12.00 -15.91 4.64
C ALA A 208 13.02 -15.10 5.46
N VAL A 209 12.55 -14.40 6.49
CA VAL A 209 13.38 -13.53 7.33
C VAL A 209 13.57 -14.17 8.69
N GLU A 210 14.82 -14.30 9.11
CA GLU A 210 15.18 -14.81 10.44
C GLU A 210 14.76 -13.84 11.56
N GLU A 211 14.39 -14.38 12.71
CA GLU A 211 13.94 -13.61 13.89
C GLU A 211 14.90 -12.47 14.26
N GLY A 212 16.21 -12.72 14.19
CA GLY A 212 17.23 -11.71 14.50
C GLY A 212 17.24 -10.50 13.57
N GLN A 213 16.68 -10.61 12.37
CA GLN A 213 16.60 -9.53 11.38
C GLN A 213 15.20 -8.90 11.30
N ALA A 214 14.18 -9.62 11.75
CA ALA A 214 12.77 -9.20 11.63
C ALA A 214 12.52 -7.82 12.24
N LYS A 215 12.99 -7.58 13.47
CA LYS A 215 12.80 -6.28 14.14
C LYS A 215 13.42 -5.11 13.37
N THR A 216 14.64 -5.29 12.85
CA THR A 216 15.35 -4.25 12.11
C THR A 216 14.66 -3.98 10.77
N LEU A 217 14.19 -5.03 10.09
CA LEU A 217 13.43 -4.92 8.85
C LEU A 217 12.10 -4.18 9.06
N LEU A 218 11.32 -4.58 10.07
CA LEU A 218 10.04 -3.94 10.37
C LEU A 218 10.21 -2.47 10.75
N ASN A 219 11.27 -2.12 11.49
CA ASN A 219 11.61 -0.72 11.77
C ASN A 219 11.98 0.07 10.51
N LEU A 220 12.66 -0.55 9.53
CA LEU A 220 12.92 0.08 8.23
C LEU A 220 11.62 0.37 7.49
N ILE A 221 10.73 -0.62 7.40
CA ILE A 221 9.45 -0.47 6.72
C ILE A 221 8.61 0.63 7.39
N GLU A 222 8.52 0.62 8.72
CA GLU A 222 7.80 1.66 9.47
C GLU A 222 8.39 3.05 9.22
N ALA A 223 9.71 3.21 9.26
CA ALA A 223 10.39 4.47 9.00
C ALA A 223 10.13 5.00 7.58
N LEU A 224 10.12 4.11 6.58
CA LEU A 224 9.77 4.45 5.20
C LEU A 224 8.30 4.83 5.07
N GLU A 225 7.39 4.06 5.65
CA GLU A 225 5.95 4.34 5.62
C GLU A 225 5.56 5.61 6.39
N GLU A 226 6.30 5.98 7.44
CA GLU A 226 6.09 7.22 8.18
C GLU A 226 6.63 8.46 7.46
N HIS A 227 7.46 8.30 6.43
CA HIS A 227 7.99 9.42 5.66
C HIS A 227 6.86 10.16 4.91
N ASP A 228 6.88 11.50 4.94
CA ASP A 228 5.78 12.33 4.41
C ASP A 228 5.56 12.20 2.91
N ASP A 229 6.63 12.00 2.16
CA ASP A 229 6.58 11.87 0.71
C ASP A 229 6.35 10.42 0.23
N VAL A 230 6.41 9.41 1.11
CA VAL A 230 6.17 8.01 0.74
C VAL A 230 4.68 7.73 0.72
N ASP A 231 4.19 7.23 -0.40
CA ASP A 231 2.80 6.83 -0.63
C ASP A 231 2.58 5.35 -0.27
N ALA A 232 3.48 4.48 -0.76
CA ALA A 232 3.43 3.05 -0.48
C ALA A 232 4.83 2.45 -0.35
N VAL A 233 4.94 1.39 0.45
CA VAL A 233 6.13 0.54 0.56
C VAL A 233 5.70 -0.88 0.26
N HIS A 234 6.39 -1.55 -0.65
CA HIS A 234 6.17 -2.95 -1.00
C HIS A 234 7.44 -3.74 -0.71
N ALA A 235 7.29 -4.90 -0.08
CA ALA A 235 8.43 -5.70 0.30
C ALA A 235 8.11 -7.20 0.14
N ASN A 236 9.12 -7.99 -0.21
CA ASN A 236 8.95 -9.41 -0.48
C ASN A 236 9.34 -10.33 0.71
N PHE A 237 9.26 -9.82 1.94
CA PHE A 237 9.57 -10.64 3.11
C PHE A 237 8.46 -11.63 3.44
N ASP A 238 8.85 -12.76 4.03
CA ASP A 238 7.97 -13.72 4.67
C ASP A 238 8.41 -13.86 6.14
N ILE A 239 7.52 -13.47 7.06
CA ILE A 239 7.73 -13.54 8.52
C ILE A 239 6.49 -14.18 9.11
N SER A 240 6.65 -15.21 9.97
CA SER A 240 5.54 -15.81 10.68
C SER A 240 4.91 -14.81 11.66
N GLU A 241 3.60 -14.94 11.92
CA GLU A 241 2.88 -14.07 12.85
C GLU A 241 3.55 -14.05 14.23
N GLU A 242 3.97 -15.19 14.74
CA GLU A 242 4.66 -15.33 16.04
C GLU A 242 5.97 -14.54 16.12
N VAL A 243 6.77 -14.55 15.04
CA VAL A 243 8.02 -13.76 14.96
C VAL A 243 7.71 -12.27 14.83
N MET A 244 6.66 -11.91 14.09
CA MET A 244 6.24 -10.53 13.91
C MET A 244 5.73 -9.92 15.23
N GLU A 245 4.90 -10.63 15.99
CA GLU A 245 4.43 -10.19 17.30
C GLU A 245 5.58 -9.98 18.28
N ARG A 246 6.54 -10.91 18.33
CA ARG A 246 7.74 -10.77 19.18
C ARG A 246 8.62 -9.61 18.77
N ALA A 247 8.75 -9.33 17.49
CA ALA A 247 9.55 -8.22 16.98
C ALA A 247 8.92 -6.85 17.30
N LEU A 248 7.58 -6.81 17.48
CA LEU A 248 6.81 -5.59 17.77
C LEU A 248 6.54 -5.36 19.27
N ALA A 249 6.85 -6.36 20.12
CA ALA A 249 6.76 -6.25 21.57
C ALA A 249 7.98 -5.51 22.13
#